data_4ee220675bfb883026de97e751734314
#
_entry.id   4ee220675bfb883026de97e751734314
#
_cell.length_a   1.000
_cell.length_b   1.000
_cell.length_c   1.000
_cell.angle_alpha   90.00
_cell.angle_beta   90.00
_cell.angle_gamma   90.00
#
_symmetry.space_group_name_H-M   'P 1'
#
loop_
_entity.id
_entity.type
_entity.pdbx_description
1 polymer ?
#
loop_
_entity_poly.entity_id
_entity_poly.type
_entity_poly.pdbx_seq_one_letter_code
_entity_poly.pdbx_strand_id
1 'polypeptide(L)'
;MTFATNDRTCGDPVLVNDWHIIADLTALPQGRTRTARLLGVDLAANQSETGHAVTRLDTNEPVAATERYGFLWACLGTPEREIVAVLEADEADRHIVSGGSIGVRVSGLRAVENFLDMGHFPFVHTGWLGEEPHTEVQPYTVQLTEGDEVLATECRFFQPAASPTASGGMMVDYIYKVVRPYTVALYKSNPVQTDRLDVIYLFVQPVDEENCVAHPLLCYLKDGIDAAGVRAFMQLIFGQDKPI
;
A
#
# COMPACT_ATOMS: atom_id res chain seq x y z
N MET A 1 3.16 -5.28 -17.79
CA MET A 1 2.52 -4.08 -18.33
C MET A 1 3.59 -3.14 -18.81
N THR A 2 3.55 -2.68 -20.05
CA THR A 2 4.44 -1.63 -20.56
C THR A 2 3.69 -0.32 -20.47
N PHE A 3 4.13 0.58 -19.59
CA PHE A 3 3.62 1.94 -19.54
C PHE A 3 4.26 2.76 -20.65
N ALA A 4 3.52 3.71 -21.24
CA ALA A 4 4.15 4.75 -22.06
C ALA A 4 5.02 5.59 -21.12
N THR A 5 6.32 5.63 -21.36
CA THR A 5 7.29 6.32 -20.49
C THR A 5 7.27 7.82 -20.77
N ASN A 6 7.02 8.62 -19.75
CA ASN A 6 7.34 10.04 -19.73
C ASN A 6 8.83 10.17 -19.34
N ASP A 7 9.67 10.84 -20.13
CA ASP A 7 11.12 10.94 -19.89
C ASP A 7 11.50 11.93 -18.78
N ARG A 8 10.53 12.44 -18.04
CA ARG A 8 10.78 13.35 -16.92
C ARG A 8 11.14 12.58 -15.66
N THR A 9 12.25 12.94 -15.04
CA THR A 9 12.65 12.47 -13.71
C THR A 9 12.17 13.46 -12.65
N CYS A 10 11.72 12.93 -11.50
CA CYS A 10 11.34 13.75 -10.36
C CYS A 10 12.61 14.32 -9.69
N GLY A 11 12.60 15.63 -9.39
CA GLY A 11 13.67 16.31 -8.66
C GLY A 11 13.28 16.75 -7.24
N ASP A 12 12.09 16.35 -6.76
CA ASP A 12 11.64 16.69 -5.40
C ASP A 12 12.47 15.93 -4.36
N PRO A 13 13.26 16.64 -3.51
CA PRO A 13 14.14 15.99 -2.53
C PRO A 13 13.37 15.16 -1.49
N VAL A 14 12.14 15.53 -1.16
CA VAL A 14 11.29 14.76 -0.22
C VAL A 14 11.02 13.37 -0.76
N LEU A 15 10.82 13.23 -2.08
CA LEU A 15 10.54 11.96 -2.73
C LEU A 15 11.83 11.21 -3.10
N VAL A 16 12.84 11.94 -3.61
CA VAL A 16 14.10 11.33 -4.07
C VAL A 16 14.91 10.75 -2.90
N ASN A 17 14.84 11.38 -1.71
CA ASN A 17 15.53 10.94 -0.49
C ASN A 17 14.69 10.01 0.40
N ASP A 18 13.51 9.59 -0.04
CA ASP A 18 12.69 8.61 0.69
C ASP A 18 12.83 7.20 0.12
N TRP A 19 12.43 6.22 0.92
CA TRP A 19 12.38 4.82 0.55
C TRP A 19 11.09 4.47 -0.18
N HIS A 20 11.21 3.83 -1.34
CA HIS A 20 10.09 3.34 -2.13
C HIS A 20 10.25 1.86 -2.45
N ILE A 21 9.16 1.11 -2.42
CA ILE A 21 9.15 -0.27 -2.89
C ILE A 21 9.34 -0.28 -4.41
N ILE A 22 10.23 -1.15 -4.89
CA ILE A 22 10.44 -1.38 -6.33
C ILE A 22 10.12 -2.81 -6.76
N ALA A 23 9.96 -3.72 -5.79
CA ALA A 23 9.58 -5.11 -6.06
C ALA A 23 8.95 -5.80 -4.85
N ASP A 24 7.98 -6.68 -5.11
CA ASP A 24 7.48 -7.69 -4.18
C ASP A 24 8.33 -8.95 -4.32
N LEU A 25 9.10 -9.28 -3.28
CA LEU A 25 10.00 -10.43 -3.26
C LEU A 25 9.25 -11.76 -3.13
N THR A 26 8.01 -11.74 -2.61
CA THR A 26 7.21 -12.96 -2.44
C THR A 26 6.71 -13.52 -3.78
N ALA A 27 6.69 -12.69 -4.82
CA ALA A 27 6.23 -13.03 -6.17
C ALA A 27 7.38 -13.20 -7.17
N LEU A 28 8.66 -13.15 -6.71
CA LEU A 28 9.82 -13.19 -7.58
C LEU A 28 10.36 -14.61 -7.79
N PRO A 29 10.62 -15.02 -9.07
CA PRO A 29 11.48 -16.16 -9.34
C PRO A 29 12.91 -15.82 -8.91
N GLN A 30 13.57 -16.74 -8.19
CA GLN A 30 14.98 -16.59 -7.83
C GLN A 30 15.89 -16.51 -9.07
N GLY A 31 16.98 -15.74 -8.97
CA GLY A 31 18.08 -15.74 -9.93
C GLY A 31 17.85 -14.95 -11.23
N ARG A 32 16.85 -14.05 -11.29
CA ARG A 32 16.61 -13.18 -12.44
C ARG A 32 16.83 -11.71 -12.11
N THR A 33 17.52 -11.00 -13.03
CA THR A 33 17.51 -9.53 -13.05
C THR A 33 16.08 -9.03 -13.23
N ARG A 34 15.67 -8.08 -12.42
CA ARG A 34 14.40 -7.39 -12.56
C ARG A 34 14.62 -5.93 -12.90
N THR A 35 13.81 -5.41 -13.80
CA THR A 35 13.74 -3.98 -14.05
C THR A 35 12.56 -3.37 -13.32
N ALA A 36 12.75 -2.17 -12.79
CA ALA A 36 11.73 -1.34 -12.18
C ALA A 36 11.94 0.11 -12.64
N ARG A 37 10.89 0.94 -12.56
CA ARG A 37 11.00 2.38 -12.79
C ARG A 37 10.52 3.09 -11.53
N LEU A 38 11.31 4.02 -11.04
CA LEU A 38 11.05 4.80 -9.84
C LEU A 38 11.29 6.27 -10.12
N LEU A 39 10.26 7.11 -9.92
CA LEU A 39 10.35 8.57 -10.11
C LEU A 39 10.93 8.96 -11.48
N GLY A 40 10.60 8.21 -12.52
CA GLY A 40 11.11 8.41 -13.88
C GLY A 40 12.47 7.78 -14.17
N VAL A 41 13.13 7.14 -13.20
CA VAL A 41 14.44 6.51 -13.35
C VAL A 41 14.30 4.99 -13.52
N ASP A 42 14.91 4.43 -14.58
CA ASP A 42 14.92 3.00 -14.79
C ASP A 42 16.01 2.33 -13.97
N LEU A 43 15.64 1.26 -13.28
CA LEU A 43 16.48 0.52 -12.35
C LEU A 43 16.60 -0.95 -12.75
N ALA A 44 17.75 -1.54 -12.46
CA ALA A 44 17.98 -2.99 -12.49
C ALA A 44 18.21 -3.49 -11.06
N ALA A 45 17.43 -4.47 -10.63
CA ALA A 45 17.64 -5.20 -9.38
C ALA A 45 18.19 -6.59 -9.70
N ASN A 46 19.38 -6.89 -9.16
CA ASN A 46 20.07 -8.15 -9.35
C ASN A 46 20.20 -8.86 -8.00
N GLN A 47 19.88 -10.14 -7.95
CA GLN A 47 20.10 -10.95 -6.77
C GLN A 47 21.61 -11.16 -6.58
N SER A 48 22.10 -10.92 -5.35
CA SER A 48 23.48 -11.16 -4.92
C SER A 48 23.52 -12.16 -3.77
N GLU A 49 24.71 -12.56 -3.33
CA GLU A 49 24.88 -13.45 -2.17
C GLU A 49 24.38 -12.83 -0.86
N THR A 50 24.33 -11.50 -0.77
CA THR A 50 23.97 -10.77 0.44
C THR A 50 22.62 -10.06 0.36
N GLY A 51 21.78 -10.37 -0.66
CA GLY A 51 20.50 -9.73 -0.91
C GLY A 51 20.40 -9.24 -2.36
N HIS A 52 19.74 -8.09 -2.59
CA HIS A 52 19.60 -7.50 -3.91
C HIS A 52 20.48 -6.26 -4.06
N ALA A 53 21.24 -6.19 -5.15
CA ALA A 53 21.92 -4.98 -5.59
C ALA A 53 21.05 -4.25 -6.62
N VAL A 54 20.88 -2.94 -6.44
CA VAL A 54 20.10 -2.08 -7.36
C VAL A 54 21.03 -1.09 -8.02
N THR A 55 20.91 -0.92 -9.32
CA THR A 55 21.66 0.05 -10.11
C THR A 55 20.74 0.81 -11.06
N ARG A 56 21.12 2.02 -11.43
CA ARG A 56 20.50 2.77 -12.52
C ARG A 56 20.83 2.11 -13.85
N LEU A 57 19.86 2.02 -14.75
CA LEU A 57 20.11 1.41 -16.07
C LEU A 57 20.86 2.33 -17.03
N ASP A 58 20.76 3.64 -16.85
CA ASP A 58 21.41 4.65 -17.70
C ASP A 58 22.91 4.84 -17.40
N THR A 59 23.28 4.83 -16.11
CA THR A 59 24.65 5.15 -15.66
C THR A 59 25.38 3.97 -15.02
N ASN A 60 24.71 2.87 -14.71
CA ASN A 60 25.20 1.76 -13.87
C ASN A 60 25.60 2.17 -12.44
N GLU A 61 25.25 3.36 -12.01
CA GLU A 61 25.50 3.80 -10.63
C GLU A 61 24.69 2.99 -9.63
N PRO A 62 25.27 2.62 -8.47
CA PRO A 62 24.56 1.94 -7.42
C PRO A 62 23.50 2.83 -6.79
N VAL A 63 22.37 2.23 -6.43
CA VAL A 63 21.25 2.87 -5.74
C VAL A 63 21.12 2.24 -4.36
N ALA A 64 20.88 3.07 -3.32
CA ALA A 64 20.63 2.59 -1.99
C ALA A 64 19.43 1.64 -1.99
N ALA A 65 19.61 0.41 -1.52
CA ALA A 65 18.57 -0.60 -1.53
C ALA A 65 18.64 -1.49 -0.28
N THR A 66 17.50 -2.00 0.15
CA THR A 66 17.37 -2.92 1.27
C THR A 66 16.09 -3.75 1.18
N GLU A 67 16.03 -4.85 1.93
CA GLU A 67 14.87 -5.74 1.97
C GLU A 67 14.16 -5.60 3.31
N ARG A 68 12.84 -5.36 3.28
CA ARG A 68 12.02 -5.30 4.49
C ARG A 68 10.56 -5.67 4.17
N TYR A 69 9.90 -6.37 5.08
CA TYR A 69 8.49 -6.78 4.96
C TYR A 69 8.17 -7.59 3.69
N GLY A 70 9.15 -8.33 3.15
CA GLY A 70 8.99 -9.08 1.90
C GLY A 70 9.06 -8.24 0.62
N PHE A 71 9.49 -6.99 0.72
CA PHE A 71 9.69 -6.07 -0.40
C PHE A 71 11.14 -5.64 -0.53
N LEU A 72 11.52 -5.34 -1.78
CA LEU A 72 12.76 -4.64 -2.11
C LEU A 72 12.49 -3.14 -2.16
N TRP A 73 13.22 -2.39 -1.36
CA TRP A 73 13.14 -0.94 -1.25
C TRP A 73 14.34 -0.30 -1.90
N ALA A 74 14.15 0.87 -2.52
CA ALA A 74 15.20 1.69 -3.09
C ALA A 74 14.98 3.16 -2.76
N CYS A 75 16.09 3.91 -2.64
CA CYS A 75 16.11 5.35 -2.50
C CYS A 75 17.06 5.93 -3.55
N LEU A 76 16.58 6.83 -4.42
CA LEU A 76 17.38 7.39 -5.52
C LEU A 76 18.42 8.39 -5.08
N GLY A 77 18.19 9.04 -3.93
CA GLY A 77 19.09 10.02 -3.32
C GLY A 77 19.79 9.47 -2.08
N THR A 78 19.93 10.31 -1.07
CA THR A 78 20.47 9.93 0.23
C THR A 78 19.32 9.74 1.21
N PRO A 79 19.12 8.54 1.75
CA PRO A 79 18.02 8.29 2.67
C PRO A 79 18.12 9.20 3.92
N GLU A 80 17.11 10.03 4.12
CA GLU A 80 17.03 10.94 5.28
C GLU A 80 16.31 10.30 6.47
N ARG A 81 15.54 9.23 6.21
CA ARG A 81 14.74 8.53 7.21
C ARG A 81 14.89 7.02 7.00
N GLU A 82 14.64 6.25 8.05
CA GLU A 82 14.49 4.79 7.96
C GLU A 82 13.20 4.42 7.20
N ILE A 83 13.13 3.18 6.69
CA ILE A 83 11.88 2.63 6.18
C ILE A 83 10.81 2.71 7.28
N VAL A 84 9.59 3.06 6.87
CA VAL A 84 8.43 3.15 7.78
C VAL A 84 8.33 1.89 8.64
N ALA A 85 8.23 2.08 9.94
CA ALA A 85 8.03 0.98 10.88
C ALA A 85 6.58 0.47 10.78
N VAL A 86 6.41 -0.81 10.53
CA VAL A 86 5.15 -1.55 10.60
C VAL A 86 5.17 -2.33 11.91
N LEU A 87 4.63 -1.72 12.97
CA LEU A 87 4.69 -2.30 14.32
C LEU A 87 3.97 -3.64 14.40
N GLU A 88 2.90 -3.78 13.65
CA GLU A 88 2.07 -4.97 13.55
C GLU A 88 2.81 -6.18 12.94
N ALA A 89 3.92 -5.93 12.22
CA ALA A 89 4.73 -6.99 11.63
C ALA A 89 5.45 -7.87 12.67
N ASP A 90 5.62 -7.36 13.88
CA ASP A 90 6.26 -8.07 14.99
C ASP A 90 5.25 -8.84 15.87
N GLU A 91 3.93 -8.71 15.61
CA GLU A 91 2.87 -9.40 16.33
C GLU A 91 2.67 -10.82 15.78
N ALA A 92 2.98 -11.85 16.61
CA ALA A 92 2.96 -13.25 16.20
C ALA A 92 1.57 -13.80 15.83
N ASP A 93 0.51 -13.15 16.28
CA ASP A 93 -0.88 -13.51 16.05
C ASP A 93 -1.49 -12.82 14.81
N ARG A 94 -0.66 -12.21 13.96
CA ARG A 94 -1.08 -11.66 12.68
C ARG A 94 -0.56 -12.45 11.48
N HIS A 95 -1.33 -12.40 10.41
CA HIS A 95 -0.86 -12.66 9.07
C HIS A 95 -0.22 -11.39 8.51
N ILE A 96 1.04 -11.47 8.13
CA ILE A 96 1.76 -10.40 7.43
C ILE A 96 1.90 -10.83 5.98
N VAL A 97 1.08 -10.24 5.10
CA VAL A 97 0.88 -10.74 3.74
C VAL A 97 0.98 -9.61 2.73
N SER A 98 1.79 -9.79 1.70
CA SER A 98 1.73 -8.92 0.53
C SER A 98 0.41 -9.14 -0.24
N GLY A 99 -0.33 -8.07 -0.50
CA GLY A 99 -1.49 -8.09 -1.39
C GLY A 99 -1.14 -8.24 -2.87
N GLY A 100 0.17 -8.18 -3.18
CA GLY A 100 0.72 -8.18 -4.54
C GLY A 100 1.09 -6.78 -5.02
N SER A 101 1.61 -6.71 -6.24
CA SER A 101 1.97 -5.45 -6.90
C SER A 101 0.95 -5.14 -7.99
N ILE A 102 0.25 -4.02 -7.87
CA ILE A 102 -0.86 -3.64 -8.76
C ILE A 102 -0.51 -2.35 -9.48
N GLY A 103 -0.20 -2.46 -10.78
CA GLY A 103 0.07 -1.29 -11.62
C GLY A 103 -1.22 -0.57 -12.02
N VAL A 104 -1.23 0.76 -11.86
CA VAL A 104 -2.35 1.64 -12.24
C VAL A 104 -1.86 2.85 -13.04
N ARG A 105 -2.71 3.33 -13.94
CA ARG A 105 -2.43 4.49 -14.81
C ARG A 105 -2.99 5.76 -14.18
N VAL A 106 -2.49 6.08 -13.00
CA VAL A 106 -2.77 7.32 -12.28
C VAL A 106 -1.49 7.75 -11.54
N SER A 107 -1.39 9.02 -11.19
CA SER A 107 -0.29 9.48 -10.33
C SER A 107 -0.35 8.79 -8.96
N GLY A 108 0.79 8.63 -8.32
CA GLY A 108 0.84 7.97 -7.01
C GLY A 108 0.00 8.66 -5.94
N LEU A 109 -0.13 10.00 -5.99
CA LEU A 109 -0.98 10.75 -5.05
C LEU A 109 -2.47 10.48 -5.28
N ARG A 110 -2.91 10.21 -6.54
CA ARG A 110 -4.28 9.79 -6.81
C ARG A 110 -4.59 8.40 -6.23
N ALA A 111 -3.63 7.48 -6.26
CA ALA A 111 -3.80 6.19 -5.61
C ALA A 111 -3.89 6.33 -4.07
N VAL A 112 -3.13 7.24 -3.47
CA VAL A 112 -3.25 7.60 -2.05
C VAL A 112 -4.63 8.19 -1.74
N GLU A 113 -5.09 9.14 -2.56
CA GLU A 113 -6.38 9.81 -2.42
C GLU A 113 -7.55 8.79 -2.50
N ASN A 114 -7.52 7.87 -3.47
CA ASN A 114 -8.51 6.80 -3.57
C ASN A 114 -8.52 5.90 -2.32
N PHE A 115 -7.35 5.54 -1.78
CA PHE A 115 -7.26 4.72 -0.57
C PHE A 115 -7.84 5.42 0.68
N LEU A 116 -7.79 6.75 0.74
CA LEU A 116 -8.30 7.55 1.85
C LEU A 116 -9.78 7.89 1.74
N ASP A 117 -10.39 7.70 0.57
CA ASP A 117 -11.79 8.02 0.31
C ASP A 117 -12.72 6.90 0.76
N MET A 118 -13.73 7.22 1.56
CA MET A 118 -14.82 6.31 1.92
C MET A 118 -16.06 6.50 1.05
N GLY A 119 -16.18 7.64 0.37
CA GLY A 119 -17.37 8.02 -0.39
C GLY A 119 -17.63 7.14 -1.60
N HIS A 120 -16.60 6.52 -2.17
CA HIS A 120 -16.74 5.61 -3.32
C HIS A 120 -17.22 4.20 -2.93
N PHE A 121 -17.13 3.79 -1.66
CA PHE A 121 -17.43 2.43 -1.22
C PHE A 121 -18.77 1.89 -1.69
N PRO A 122 -19.92 2.61 -1.54
CA PRO A 122 -21.21 2.08 -1.94
C PRO A 122 -21.37 1.88 -3.44
N PHE A 123 -20.57 2.56 -4.22
CA PHE A 123 -20.68 2.61 -5.68
C PHE A 123 -19.67 1.67 -6.37
N VAL A 124 -18.41 1.70 -5.92
CA VAL A 124 -17.31 0.90 -6.50
C VAL A 124 -17.23 -0.48 -5.88
N HIS A 125 -17.42 -0.56 -4.55
CA HIS A 125 -17.34 -1.79 -3.76
C HIS A 125 -18.71 -2.26 -3.27
N THR A 126 -19.76 -2.06 -4.08
CA THR A 126 -21.13 -2.45 -3.73
C THR A 126 -21.20 -3.93 -3.31
N GLY A 127 -21.84 -4.18 -2.17
CA GLY A 127 -21.99 -5.52 -1.60
C GLY A 127 -20.77 -6.01 -0.79
N TRP A 128 -19.69 -5.24 -0.76
CA TRP A 128 -18.48 -5.52 0.03
C TRP A 128 -18.23 -4.42 1.08
N LEU A 129 -17.69 -3.26 0.66
CA LEU A 129 -17.31 -2.18 1.55
C LEU A 129 -18.42 -1.13 1.73
N GLY A 130 -19.49 -1.22 0.96
CA GLY A 130 -20.67 -0.34 1.06
C GLY A 130 -21.82 -0.83 0.21
N GLU A 131 -23.01 -0.27 0.42
CA GLU A 131 -24.21 -0.48 -0.40
C GLU A 131 -25.26 0.60 -0.14
N GLU A 132 -26.15 0.82 -1.11
CA GLU A 132 -27.32 1.66 -0.90
C GLU A 132 -28.31 1.01 0.11
N PRO A 133 -28.98 1.80 0.97
CA PRO A 133 -29.03 3.27 1.00
C PRO A 133 -27.90 3.91 1.88
N HIS A 134 -26.92 3.17 2.33
CA HIS A 134 -25.86 3.61 3.25
C HIS A 134 -24.71 4.28 2.49
N THR A 135 -24.97 5.46 1.89
CA THR A 135 -24.02 6.18 1.01
C THR A 135 -23.36 7.39 1.66
N GLU A 136 -23.84 7.78 2.86
CA GLU A 136 -23.37 9.00 3.51
C GLU A 136 -22.12 8.73 4.35
N VAL A 137 -21.07 9.52 4.10
CA VAL A 137 -19.87 9.54 4.94
C VAL A 137 -20.17 10.33 6.20
N GLN A 138 -20.05 9.69 7.36
CA GLN A 138 -20.27 10.34 8.65
C GLN A 138 -19.16 11.35 8.95
N PRO A 139 -19.44 12.43 9.72
CA PRO A 139 -18.39 13.35 10.14
C PRO A 139 -17.27 12.63 10.90
N TYR A 140 -16.02 13.02 10.63
CA TYR A 140 -14.83 12.47 11.25
C TYR A 140 -13.82 13.59 11.58
N THR A 141 -12.84 13.29 12.41
CA THR A 141 -11.83 14.25 12.87
C THR A 141 -10.52 14.05 12.10
N VAL A 142 -9.91 15.15 11.63
CA VAL A 142 -8.57 15.12 10.97
C VAL A 142 -7.63 16.03 11.75
N GLN A 143 -6.41 15.53 12.01
CA GLN A 143 -5.36 16.28 12.67
C GLN A 143 -3.99 16.00 12.08
N LEU A 144 -3.10 16.99 12.14
CA LEU A 144 -1.68 16.82 11.89
C LEU A 144 -1.02 16.46 13.23
N THR A 145 -0.22 15.39 13.24
CA THR A 145 0.53 14.97 14.44
C THR A 145 1.84 15.75 14.57
N GLU A 146 2.49 15.69 15.73
CA GLU A 146 3.82 16.28 15.94
C GLU A 146 4.91 15.67 15.04
N GLY A 147 4.66 14.47 14.49
CA GLY A 147 5.56 13.77 13.55
C GLY A 147 5.29 14.09 12.08
N ASP A 148 4.54 15.14 11.76
CA ASP A 148 4.11 15.51 10.40
C ASP A 148 3.28 14.44 9.68
N GLU A 149 2.57 13.59 10.44
CA GLU A 149 1.64 12.60 9.90
C GLU A 149 0.21 13.15 9.94
N VAL A 150 -0.59 12.88 8.91
CA VAL A 150 -2.03 13.20 8.95
C VAL A 150 -2.79 12.00 9.52
N LEU A 151 -3.59 12.24 10.53
CA LEU A 151 -4.41 11.23 11.19
C LEU A 151 -5.89 11.60 11.08
N ALA A 152 -6.70 10.70 10.51
CA ALA A 152 -8.16 10.79 10.52
C ALA A 152 -8.72 9.72 11.45
N THR A 153 -9.52 10.14 12.43
CA THR A 153 -10.12 9.29 13.46
C THR A 153 -11.64 9.43 13.47
N GLU A 154 -12.32 8.52 14.16
CA GLU A 154 -13.79 8.48 14.24
C GLU A 154 -14.45 8.23 12.87
N CYS A 155 -13.70 7.75 11.91
CA CYS A 155 -14.22 7.39 10.60
C CYS A 155 -15.08 6.13 10.73
N ARG A 156 -16.29 6.16 10.15
CA ARG A 156 -17.26 5.06 10.23
C ARG A 156 -17.96 4.87 8.90
N PHE A 157 -18.10 3.62 8.51
CA PHE A 157 -18.86 3.29 7.31
C PHE A 157 -19.57 1.94 7.46
N PHE A 158 -20.78 1.83 6.90
CA PHE A 158 -21.49 0.55 6.86
C PHE A 158 -20.89 -0.35 5.81
N GLN A 159 -20.53 -1.59 6.20
CA GLN A 159 -20.04 -2.60 5.28
C GLN A 159 -20.96 -3.82 5.27
N PRO A 160 -21.49 -4.25 4.11
CA PRO A 160 -22.26 -5.48 3.98
C PRO A 160 -21.43 -6.73 4.29
N ALA A 161 -20.14 -6.70 3.94
CA ALA A 161 -19.16 -7.77 4.19
C ALA A 161 -17.88 -7.22 4.76
N ALA A 162 -17.86 -6.91 6.07
CA ALA A 162 -16.72 -6.29 6.75
C ALA A 162 -15.44 -7.13 6.73
N SER A 163 -15.54 -8.43 6.52
CA SER A 163 -14.42 -9.36 6.29
C SER A 163 -14.88 -10.53 5.43
N PRO A 164 -13.95 -11.34 4.89
CA PRO A 164 -14.29 -12.54 4.12
C PRO A 164 -15.12 -13.56 4.90
N THR A 165 -15.09 -13.50 6.23
CA THR A 165 -15.80 -14.40 7.15
C THR A 165 -17.03 -13.75 7.80
N ALA A 166 -17.32 -12.47 7.50
CA ALA A 166 -18.44 -11.76 8.11
C ALA A 166 -19.79 -12.33 7.62
N SER A 167 -20.70 -12.55 8.55
CA SER A 167 -22.08 -12.97 8.29
C SER A 167 -23.04 -11.80 8.55
N GLY A 168 -23.17 -10.89 7.58
CA GLY A 168 -24.08 -9.74 7.66
C GLY A 168 -23.36 -8.40 7.76
N GLY A 169 -24.11 -7.32 7.46
CA GLY A 169 -23.57 -5.96 7.46
C GLY A 169 -23.36 -5.40 8.87
N MET A 170 -22.34 -4.57 9.02
CA MET A 170 -22.03 -3.87 10.27
C MET A 170 -21.41 -2.50 10.03
N MET A 171 -21.49 -1.63 11.03
CA MET A 171 -20.68 -0.42 11.04
C MET A 171 -19.25 -0.78 11.37
N VAL A 172 -18.33 -0.37 10.52
CA VAL A 172 -16.89 -0.57 10.68
C VAL A 172 -16.26 0.76 11.06
N ASP A 173 -15.47 0.76 12.13
CA ASP A 173 -14.68 1.90 12.55
C ASP A 173 -13.32 1.87 11.86
N TYR A 174 -12.86 3.06 11.42
CA TYR A 174 -11.59 3.25 10.72
C TYR A 174 -10.76 4.34 11.36
N ILE A 175 -9.45 4.16 11.26
CA ILE A 175 -8.46 5.21 11.46
C ILE A 175 -7.59 5.22 10.21
N TYR A 176 -7.51 6.35 9.53
CA TYR A 176 -6.58 6.54 8.41
C TYR A 176 -5.36 7.33 8.87
N LYS A 177 -4.21 6.93 8.39
CA LYS A 177 -2.94 7.58 8.69
C LYS A 177 -2.14 7.78 7.41
N VAL A 178 -1.82 9.04 7.08
CA VAL A 178 -0.81 9.35 6.05
C VAL A 178 0.52 9.49 6.76
N VAL A 179 1.38 8.49 6.60
CA VAL A 179 2.70 8.43 7.27
C VAL A 179 3.74 9.23 6.49
N ARG A 180 3.66 9.15 5.16
CA ARG A 180 4.51 9.85 4.18
C ARG A 180 3.73 10.05 2.89
N PRO A 181 4.18 10.89 1.93
CA PRO A 181 3.43 11.17 0.70
C PRO A 181 2.93 9.93 -0.04
N TYR A 182 3.73 8.85 -0.07
CA TYR A 182 3.39 7.60 -0.76
C TYR A 182 3.22 6.40 0.19
N THR A 183 3.01 6.66 1.49
CA THR A 183 2.77 5.61 2.49
C THR A 183 1.59 5.97 3.36
N VAL A 184 0.55 5.18 3.29
CA VAL A 184 -0.68 5.34 4.07
C VAL A 184 -1.03 4.05 4.80
N ALA A 185 -1.70 4.17 5.92
CA ALA A 185 -2.19 3.03 6.69
C ALA A 185 -3.68 3.21 7.01
N LEU A 186 -4.39 2.12 6.97
CA LEU A 186 -5.78 1.98 7.38
C LEU A 186 -5.84 0.97 8.53
N TYR A 187 -6.36 1.41 9.66
CA TYR A 187 -6.72 0.57 10.78
C TYR A 187 -8.24 0.40 10.76
N LYS A 188 -8.73 -0.82 10.82
CA LYS A 188 -10.17 -1.12 10.80
C LYS A 188 -10.54 -2.09 11.90
N SER A 189 -11.73 -1.90 12.48
CA SER A 189 -12.24 -2.81 13.51
C SER A 189 -12.35 -4.24 12.97
N ASN A 190 -11.88 -5.21 13.78
CA ASN A 190 -12.00 -6.61 13.46
C ASN A 190 -13.36 -7.15 13.98
N PRO A 191 -14.14 -7.89 13.16
CA PRO A 191 -15.47 -8.36 13.57
C PRO A 191 -15.44 -9.46 14.62
N VAL A 192 -14.31 -10.14 14.82
CA VAL A 192 -14.15 -11.26 15.76
C VAL A 192 -13.45 -10.80 17.03
N GLN A 193 -12.35 -10.05 16.91
CA GLN A 193 -11.57 -9.48 18.02
C GLN A 193 -11.87 -7.99 18.11
N THR A 194 -12.99 -7.63 18.74
CA THR A 194 -13.57 -6.29 18.70
C THR A 194 -12.75 -5.21 19.46
N ASP A 195 -11.78 -5.61 20.25
CA ASP A 195 -10.83 -4.76 20.97
C ASP A 195 -9.53 -4.52 20.18
N ARG A 196 -9.39 -5.11 18.98
CA ARG A 196 -8.21 -5.02 18.13
C ARG A 196 -8.57 -4.60 16.70
N LEU A 197 -7.58 -4.13 15.99
CA LEU A 197 -7.73 -3.62 14.62
C LEU A 197 -6.93 -4.47 13.63
N ASP A 198 -7.52 -4.77 12.48
CA ASP A 198 -6.77 -5.16 11.30
C ASP A 198 -6.08 -3.94 10.70
N VAL A 199 -4.91 -4.14 10.12
CA VAL A 199 -4.15 -3.03 9.55
C VAL A 199 -3.75 -3.32 8.10
N ILE A 200 -3.92 -2.33 7.25
CA ILE A 200 -3.54 -2.36 5.85
C ILE A 200 -2.62 -1.17 5.59
N TYR A 201 -1.38 -1.43 5.23
CA TYR A 201 -0.51 -0.41 4.67
C TYR A 201 -0.62 -0.42 3.15
N LEU A 202 -0.72 0.74 2.55
CA LEU A 202 -0.52 0.93 1.13
C LEU A 202 0.79 1.69 0.92
N PHE A 203 1.75 1.02 0.31
CA PHE A 203 2.96 1.63 -0.20
C PHE A 203 2.79 1.87 -1.69
N VAL A 204 2.97 3.09 -2.14
CA VAL A 204 2.84 3.47 -3.54
C VAL A 204 4.21 3.70 -4.13
N GLN A 205 4.56 2.94 -5.17
CA GLN A 205 5.75 3.17 -5.98
C GLN A 205 5.38 4.18 -7.08
N PRO A 206 5.87 5.41 -7.03
CA PRO A 206 5.68 6.37 -8.11
C PRO A 206 6.59 5.98 -9.30
N VAL A 207 5.98 5.48 -10.37
CA VAL A 207 6.71 5.11 -11.60
C VAL A 207 7.11 6.37 -12.35
N ASP A 208 6.14 7.24 -12.59
CA ASP A 208 6.28 8.57 -13.17
C ASP A 208 5.08 9.45 -12.75
N GLU A 209 4.86 10.59 -13.44
CA GLU A 209 3.78 11.53 -13.12
C GLU A 209 2.36 10.94 -13.32
N GLU A 210 2.20 9.93 -14.18
CA GLU A 210 0.91 9.39 -14.61
C GLU A 210 0.70 7.92 -14.24
N ASN A 211 1.74 7.24 -13.71
CA ASN A 211 1.72 5.82 -13.45
C ASN A 211 2.29 5.52 -12.06
N CYS A 212 1.69 4.57 -11.37
CA CYS A 212 2.21 4.05 -10.12
C CYS A 212 1.99 2.54 -9.99
N VAL A 213 2.64 1.94 -8.99
CA VAL A 213 2.36 0.57 -8.55
C VAL A 213 1.96 0.62 -7.08
N ALA A 214 0.80 0.09 -6.77
CA ALA A 214 0.31 -0.11 -5.41
C ALA A 214 0.85 -1.42 -4.84
N HIS A 215 1.41 -1.38 -3.62
CA HIS A 215 1.91 -2.52 -2.87
C HIS A 215 1.23 -2.60 -1.51
N PRO A 216 0.07 -3.25 -1.39
CA PRO A 216 -0.58 -3.43 -0.09
C PRO A 216 0.19 -4.42 0.78
N LEU A 217 0.39 -4.07 2.05
CA LEU A 217 0.84 -4.98 3.09
C LEU A 217 -0.28 -5.16 4.11
N LEU A 218 -0.72 -6.39 4.28
CA LEU A 218 -1.88 -6.76 5.09
C LEU A 218 -1.38 -7.33 6.43
N CYS A 219 -1.76 -6.69 7.53
CA CYS A 219 -1.43 -7.11 8.89
C CYS A 219 -2.72 -7.50 9.60
N TYR A 220 -3.32 -8.62 9.17
CA TYR A 220 -4.61 -9.10 9.66
C TYR A 220 -4.47 -10.05 10.83
N LEU A 221 -5.35 -9.94 11.79
CA LEU A 221 -5.45 -10.87 12.91
C LEU A 221 -5.80 -12.28 12.42
N LYS A 222 -5.26 -13.31 13.08
CA LYS A 222 -5.57 -14.71 12.79
C LYS A 222 -6.91 -15.08 13.41
N ASP A 223 -8.00 -14.82 12.69
CA ASP A 223 -9.39 -14.96 13.12
C ASP A 223 -10.17 -16.04 12.37
N GLY A 224 -9.46 -17.03 11.82
CA GLY A 224 -10.05 -18.16 11.09
C GLY A 224 -9.92 -18.06 9.57
N ILE A 225 -9.37 -16.97 9.03
CA ILE A 225 -8.97 -16.85 7.63
C ILE A 225 -7.48 -17.14 7.49
N ASP A 226 -7.08 -17.81 6.42
CA ASP A 226 -5.68 -18.02 6.10
C ASP A 226 -5.09 -16.84 5.28
N ALA A 227 -3.76 -16.80 5.17
CA ALA A 227 -3.05 -15.76 4.44
C ALA A 227 -3.46 -15.66 2.96
N ALA A 228 -3.82 -16.78 2.33
CA ALA A 228 -4.24 -16.80 0.93
C ALA A 228 -5.63 -16.17 0.76
N GLY A 229 -6.55 -16.45 1.68
CA GLY A 229 -7.87 -15.83 1.72
C GLY A 229 -7.82 -14.32 1.95
N VAL A 230 -6.98 -13.84 2.89
CA VAL A 230 -6.75 -12.41 3.12
C VAL A 230 -6.24 -11.73 1.84
N ARG A 231 -5.23 -12.34 1.18
CA ARG A 231 -4.69 -11.83 -0.08
C ARG A 231 -5.73 -11.78 -1.20
N ALA A 232 -6.50 -12.87 -1.37
CA ALA A 232 -7.53 -12.95 -2.41
C ALA A 232 -8.63 -11.90 -2.24
N PHE A 233 -9.06 -11.67 -1.00
CA PHE A 233 -10.03 -10.63 -0.68
C PHE A 233 -9.50 -9.23 -1.04
N MET A 234 -8.27 -8.93 -0.66
CA MET A 234 -7.67 -7.63 -0.99
C MET A 234 -7.51 -7.43 -2.50
N GLN A 235 -7.11 -8.46 -3.24
CA GLN A 235 -7.00 -8.40 -4.70
C GLN A 235 -8.36 -8.18 -5.38
N LEU A 236 -9.44 -8.73 -4.81
CA LEU A 236 -10.80 -8.46 -5.28
C LEU A 236 -11.15 -6.97 -5.12
N ILE A 237 -10.91 -6.40 -3.93
CA ILE A 237 -11.21 -4.99 -3.64
C ILE A 237 -10.39 -4.06 -4.56
N PHE A 238 -9.06 -4.21 -4.61
CA PHE A 238 -8.22 -3.42 -5.52
C PHE A 238 -8.56 -3.62 -7.01
N GLY A 239 -9.07 -4.79 -7.38
CA GLY A 239 -9.54 -5.06 -8.74
C GLY A 239 -10.77 -4.22 -9.12
N GLN A 240 -11.60 -3.86 -8.15
CA GLN A 240 -12.77 -2.99 -8.34
C GLN A 240 -12.37 -1.52 -8.48
N ASP A 241 -11.31 -1.06 -7.80
CA ASP A 241 -10.78 0.31 -7.91
C ASP A 241 -10.12 0.58 -9.28
N LYS A 242 -9.55 -0.45 -9.89
CA LYS A 242 -8.71 -0.28 -11.08
C LYS A 242 -9.38 0.38 -12.30
N PRO A 243 -10.70 0.25 -12.55
CA PRO A 243 -11.39 0.89 -13.66
C PRO A 243 -11.68 2.39 -13.48
N ILE A 244 -11.60 2.90 -12.25
CA ILE A 244 -11.87 4.31 -11.90
C ILE A 244 -10.55 5.07 -11.69
#